data_8073b2f3f5d56597049b706606e1a0e3
#
_entry.id   8073b2f3f5d56597049b706606e1a0e3
#
_cell.length_a   1.000
_cell.length_b   1.000
_cell.length_c   1.000
_cell.angle_alpha   90.00
_cell.angle_beta   90.00
_cell.angle_gamma   90.00
#
_symmetry.space_group_name_H-M   'P 1'
#
loop_
_entity.id
_entity.type
_entity.pdbx_description
1 polymer ?
#
loop_
_entity_poly.entity_id
_entity_poly.type
_entity_poly.pdbx_seq_one_letter_code
_entity_poly.pdbx_strand_id
1 'polypeptide(L)'
;VYKRQVVEIPLMVTGGFRTKAGIQAALDDGACEIVGIGRPLCANPYAIKELLAGKISELPKYEKTLSIGPWLLSPSSPFRIIQAINAFSAQAWFYQQIKKMGKGLMPDLDLKPWKAFREDTKEDQKATEKYKNFNLN
;
A
#
# COMPACT_ATOMS: atom_id res chain seq x y z
N VAL A 1 -17.61 12.65 6.56
CA VAL A 1 -18.52 13.44 7.41
C VAL A 1 -19.99 13.06 7.16
N TYR A 2 -20.43 12.86 5.92
CA TYR A 2 -21.84 12.55 5.62
C TYR A 2 -22.32 11.18 6.10
N LYS A 3 -21.46 10.18 6.23
CA LYS A 3 -21.85 8.81 6.64
C LYS A 3 -22.27 8.69 8.11
N ARG A 4 -21.71 9.52 8.99
CA ARG A 4 -22.04 9.47 10.43
C ARG A 4 -23.41 10.06 10.78
N GLN A 5 -23.99 10.87 9.90
CA GLN A 5 -25.31 11.46 10.13
C GLN A 5 -26.47 10.46 9.95
N VAL A 6 -26.19 9.24 9.50
CA VAL A 6 -27.21 8.25 9.10
C VAL A 6 -27.21 7.01 10.00
N VAL A 7 -26.10 6.71 10.72
CA VAL A 7 -25.95 5.45 11.48
C VAL A 7 -25.14 5.66 12.76
N GLU A 8 -25.66 5.19 13.88
CA GLU A 8 -24.96 5.15 15.19
C GLU A 8 -24.13 3.87 15.35
N ILE A 9 -23.29 3.54 14.37
CA ILE A 9 -22.36 2.41 14.45
C ILE A 9 -20.91 2.93 14.42
N PRO A 10 -19.96 2.24 15.07
CA PRO A 10 -18.55 2.60 15.01
C PRO A 10 -18.03 2.63 13.58
N LEU A 11 -17.39 3.74 13.20
CA LEU A 11 -16.82 3.92 11.87
C LEU A 11 -15.31 3.75 11.90
N MET A 12 -14.80 2.96 10.96
CA MET A 12 -13.38 2.92 10.64
C MET A 12 -13.11 3.68 9.34
N VAL A 13 -12.20 4.66 9.42
CA VAL A 13 -11.74 5.40 8.24
C VAL A 13 -10.31 5.02 7.91
N THR A 14 -10.08 4.60 6.67
CA THR A 14 -8.77 4.22 6.16
C THR A 14 -8.35 5.12 5.03
N GLY A 15 -7.09 5.57 5.04
CA GLY A 15 -6.46 6.34 3.97
C GLY A 15 -6.04 7.74 4.39
N GLY A 16 -4.88 8.18 3.88
CA GLY A 16 -4.37 9.52 4.07
C GLY A 16 -3.71 9.83 5.42
N PHE A 17 -4.00 9.08 6.46
CA PHE A 17 -3.40 9.29 7.78
C PHE A 17 -1.90 8.99 7.75
N ARG A 18 -1.10 9.96 8.21
CA ARG A 18 0.36 9.84 8.23
C ARG A 18 1.00 10.32 9.53
N THR A 19 0.36 11.20 10.28
CA THR A 19 0.88 11.81 11.50
C THR A 19 0.03 11.48 12.71
N LYS A 20 0.66 11.40 13.90
CA LYS A 20 -0.06 11.20 15.16
C LYS A 20 -1.10 12.30 15.39
N ALA A 21 -0.74 13.57 15.11
CA ALA A 21 -1.65 14.70 15.27
C ALA A 21 -2.89 14.58 14.36
N GLY A 22 -2.71 14.20 13.09
CA GLY A 22 -3.85 14.02 12.16
C GLY A 22 -4.75 12.84 12.54
N ILE A 23 -4.18 11.76 13.09
CA ILE A 23 -4.93 10.63 13.63
C ILE A 23 -5.74 11.09 14.84
N GLN A 24 -5.09 11.77 15.80
CA GLN A 24 -5.73 12.24 17.02
C GLN A 24 -6.86 13.23 16.71
N ALA A 25 -6.63 14.20 15.83
CA ALA A 25 -7.66 15.16 15.42
C ALA A 25 -8.91 14.47 14.84
N ALA A 26 -8.74 13.44 14.00
CA ALA A 26 -9.87 12.71 13.43
C ALA A 26 -10.68 11.93 14.47
N LEU A 27 -10.03 11.42 15.53
CA LEU A 27 -10.68 10.76 16.64
C LEU A 27 -11.39 11.78 17.55
N ASP A 28 -10.72 12.89 17.90
CA ASP A 28 -11.23 13.93 18.79
C ASP A 28 -12.44 14.67 18.17
N ASP A 29 -12.39 14.95 16.87
CA ASP A 29 -13.50 15.53 16.12
C ASP A 29 -14.67 14.55 15.93
N GLY A 30 -14.52 13.31 16.41
CA GLY A 30 -15.50 12.26 16.22
C GLY A 30 -15.78 11.92 14.76
N ALA A 31 -14.84 12.15 13.85
CA ALA A 31 -14.97 11.78 12.44
C ALA A 31 -14.94 10.26 12.23
N CYS A 32 -14.30 9.54 13.15
CA CYS A 32 -14.28 8.08 13.22
C CYS A 32 -13.90 7.61 14.62
N GLU A 33 -14.20 6.37 14.95
CA GLU A 33 -13.78 5.68 16.17
C GLU A 33 -12.48 4.88 15.95
N ILE A 34 -12.21 4.47 14.73
CA ILE A 34 -11.05 3.66 14.38
C ILE A 34 -10.36 4.25 13.14
N VAL A 35 -9.05 4.39 13.22
CA VAL A 35 -8.21 4.81 12.08
C VAL A 35 -7.49 3.59 11.50
N GLY A 36 -7.73 3.32 10.22
CA GLY A 36 -7.07 2.26 9.47
C GLY A 36 -5.79 2.76 8.77
N ILE A 37 -4.71 2.03 8.93
CA ILE A 37 -3.43 2.30 8.25
C ILE A 37 -3.06 1.06 7.41
N GLY A 38 -2.85 1.27 6.11
CA GLY A 38 -2.53 0.17 5.16
C GLY A 38 -1.09 0.26 4.64
N ARG A 39 -0.87 1.03 3.58
CA ARG A 39 0.39 1.04 2.81
C ARG A 39 1.69 1.14 3.62
N PRO A 40 1.82 1.98 4.66
CA PRO A 40 3.03 2.00 5.48
C PRO A 40 3.37 0.65 6.10
N LEU A 41 2.36 -0.12 6.54
CA LEU A 41 2.54 -1.42 7.17
C LEU A 41 2.98 -2.52 6.17
N CYS A 42 2.69 -2.34 4.88
CA CYS A 42 3.19 -3.26 3.85
C CYS A 42 4.71 -3.23 3.71
N ALA A 43 5.37 -2.15 4.14
CA ALA A 43 6.81 -1.95 3.99
C ALA A 43 7.55 -1.83 5.33
N ASN A 44 6.85 -1.43 6.39
CA ASN A 44 7.37 -1.44 7.76
C ASN A 44 6.27 -1.89 8.73
N PRO A 45 6.27 -3.17 9.17
CA PRO A 45 5.25 -3.69 10.08
C PRO A 45 5.26 -3.02 11.47
N TYR A 46 6.34 -2.35 11.83
CA TYR A 46 6.50 -1.64 13.11
C TYR A 46 6.17 -0.15 13.03
N ALA A 47 5.81 0.38 11.85
CA ALA A 47 5.64 1.82 11.61
C ALA A 47 4.66 2.48 12.59
N ILE A 48 3.55 1.83 12.94
CA ILE A 48 2.58 2.37 13.91
C ILE A 48 3.18 2.44 15.32
N LYS A 49 3.87 1.38 15.74
CA LYS A 49 4.54 1.35 17.06
C LYS A 49 5.59 2.45 17.16
N GLU A 50 6.34 2.68 16.09
CA GLU A 50 7.37 3.73 16.01
C GLU A 50 6.74 5.13 16.04
N LEU A 51 5.62 5.35 15.33
CA LEU A 51 4.89 6.61 15.35
C LEU A 51 4.32 6.92 16.74
N LEU A 52 3.68 5.95 17.38
CA LEU A 52 3.09 6.12 18.71
C LEU A 52 4.16 6.36 19.78
N ALA A 53 5.32 5.71 19.66
CA ALA A 53 6.47 5.90 20.54
C ALA A 53 7.25 7.20 20.26
N GLY A 54 6.86 7.99 19.25
CA GLY A 54 7.55 9.23 18.87
C GLY A 54 8.92 9.02 18.22
N LYS A 55 9.25 7.80 17.78
CA LYS A 55 10.50 7.50 17.08
C LYS A 55 10.52 8.06 15.65
N ILE A 56 9.35 8.17 15.04
CA ILE A 56 9.13 8.83 13.75
C ILE A 56 8.02 9.85 13.91
N SER A 57 8.10 10.96 13.21
CA SER A 57 7.11 12.04 13.21
C SER A 57 5.96 11.80 12.23
N GLU A 58 6.22 11.02 11.18
CA GLU A 58 5.28 10.74 10.11
C GLU A 58 5.50 9.32 9.55
N LEU A 59 4.39 8.65 9.18
CA LEU A 59 4.42 7.37 8.49
C LEU A 59 4.97 7.54 7.06
N PRO A 60 5.84 6.63 6.59
CA PRO A 60 6.45 6.69 5.27
C PRO A 60 5.42 6.75 4.13
N LYS A 61 5.74 7.49 3.08
CA LYS A 61 4.93 7.67 1.86
C LYS A 61 5.61 6.97 0.68
N TYR A 62 5.83 5.65 0.79
CA TYR A 62 6.54 4.87 -0.24
C TYR A 62 5.94 5.07 -1.63
N GLU A 63 4.61 5.23 -1.74
CA GLU A 63 3.91 5.47 -3.00
C GLU A 63 4.40 6.70 -3.78
N LYS A 64 5.04 7.66 -3.10
CA LYS A 64 5.59 8.85 -3.74
C LYS A 64 6.99 8.64 -4.35
N THR A 65 7.68 7.60 -3.91
CA THR A 65 9.05 7.29 -4.36
C THR A 65 9.09 6.17 -5.40
N LEU A 66 7.98 5.41 -5.52
CA LEU A 66 7.89 4.30 -6.45
C LEU A 66 7.67 4.82 -7.87
N SER A 67 8.65 4.57 -8.74
CA SER A 67 8.62 4.91 -10.17
C SER A 67 9.37 3.86 -10.98
N ILE A 68 8.90 3.58 -12.20
CA ILE A 68 9.62 2.70 -13.11
C ILE A 68 10.82 3.37 -13.77
N GLY A 69 10.86 4.70 -13.75
CA GLY A 69 11.97 5.49 -14.29
C GLY A 69 11.74 6.99 -14.15
N PRO A 70 12.75 7.80 -14.51
CA PRO A 70 12.69 9.24 -14.43
C PRO A 70 11.90 9.86 -15.59
N TRP A 71 11.56 11.12 -15.47
CA TRP A 71 10.96 12.00 -16.46
C TRP A 71 9.74 11.39 -17.17
N LEU A 72 9.84 11.03 -18.47
CA LEU A 72 8.74 10.45 -19.25
C LEU A 72 8.26 9.08 -18.73
N LEU A 73 9.07 8.37 -17.96
CA LEU A 73 8.73 7.10 -17.31
C LEU A 73 8.19 7.27 -15.90
N SER A 74 8.07 8.50 -15.39
CA SER A 74 7.57 8.79 -14.06
C SER A 74 6.04 8.61 -13.96
N PRO A 75 5.49 8.52 -12.74
CA PRO A 75 4.03 8.54 -12.54
C PRO A 75 3.32 9.78 -13.06
N SER A 76 4.06 10.88 -13.25
CA SER A 76 3.56 12.15 -13.82
C SER A 76 3.72 12.25 -15.33
N SER A 77 4.04 11.15 -16.02
CA SER A 77 4.18 11.10 -17.48
C SER A 77 2.90 11.61 -18.17
N PRO A 78 3.01 12.32 -19.32
CA PRO A 78 1.85 12.71 -20.11
C PRO A 78 1.15 11.51 -20.77
N PHE A 79 1.81 10.35 -20.84
CA PHE A 79 1.28 9.15 -21.47
C PHE A 79 0.50 8.28 -20.45
N ARG A 80 -0.80 8.10 -20.66
CA ARG A 80 -1.67 7.31 -19.78
C ARG A 80 -1.19 5.88 -19.56
N ILE A 81 -0.59 5.26 -20.59
CA ILE A 81 -0.05 3.90 -20.46
C ILE A 81 1.12 3.84 -19.47
N ILE A 82 1.99 4.85 -19.46
CA ILE A 82 3.10 4.96 -18.50
C ILE A 82 2.58 5.18 -17.09
N GLN A 83 1.55 6.03 -16.92
CA GLN A 83 0.89 6.20 -15.62
C GLN A 83 0.31 4.88 -15.11
N ALA A 84 -0.38 4.12 -15.98
CA ALA A 84 -0.94 2.81 -15.64
C ALA A 84 0.16 1.80 -15.24
N ILE A 85 1.24 1.71 -16.01
CA ILE A 85 2.37 0.83 -15.68
C ILE A 85 3.00 1.21 -14.33
N ASN A 86 3.17 2.50 -14.04
CA ASN A 86 3.63 2.96 -12.73
C ASN A 86 2.69 2.55 -11.60
N ALA A 87 1.37 2.70 -11.78
CA ALA A 87 0.38 2.32 -10.79
C ALA A 87 0.40 0.81 -10.49
N PHE A 88 0.42 -0.04 -11.52
CA PHE A 88 0.54 -1.49 -11.36
C PHE A 88 1.88 -1.90 -10.75
N SER A 89 2.98 -1.25 -11.16
CA SER A 89 4.31 -1.53 -10.60
C SER A 89 4.40 -1.15 -9.12
N ALA A 90 3.79 -0.05 -8.71
CA ALA A 90 3.70 0.34 -7.30
C ALA A 90 2.84 -0.65 -6.50
N GLN A 91 1.70 -1.09 -7.05
CA GLN A 91 0.85 -2.11 -6.42
C GLN A 91 1.61 -3.44 -6.25
N ALA A 92 2.25 -3.92 -7.31
CA ALA A 92 3.05 -5.14 -7.28
C ALA A 92 4.20 -5.03 -6.25
N TRP A 93 4.83 -3.85 -6.12
CA TRP A 93 5.86 -3.61 -5.12
C TRP A 93 5.34 -3.85 -3.70
N PHE A 94 4.17 -3.30 -3.35
CA PHE A 94 3.56 -3.54 -2.03
C PHE A 94 3.21 -5.02 -1.83
N TYR A 95 2.69 -5.71 -2.84
CA TYR A 95 2.38 -7.14 -2.74
C TYR A 95 3.63 -7.98 -2.53
N GLN A 96 4.75 -7.68 -3.19
CA GLN A 96 6.01 -8.38 -2.96
C GLN A 96 6.53 -8.19 -1.52
N GLN A 97 6.35 -7.00 -0.92
CA GLN A 97 6.69 -6.79 0.48
C GLN A 97 5.83 -7.68 1.41
N ILE A 98 4.51 -7.69 1.19
CA ILE A 98 3.58 -8.53 1.97
C ILE A 98 3.94 -10.03 1.83
N LYS A 99 4.21 -10.48 0.60
CA LYS A 99 4.62 -11.87 0.32
C LYS A 99 5.92 -12.25 1.04
N LYS A 100 6.89 -11.33 1.11
CA LYS A 100 8.14 -11.53 1.89
C LYS A 100 7.83 -11.67 3.37
N MET A 101 7.05 -10.77 3.94
CA MET A 101 6.66 -10.84 5.36
C MET A 101 5.88 -12.12 5.68
N GLY A 102 5.01 -12.58 4.78
CA GLY A 102 4.30 -13.85 4.91
C GLY A 102 5.21 -15.08 4.95
N LYS A 103 6.45 -14.95 4.43
CA LYS A 103 7.52 -15.97 4.51
C LYS A 103 8.45 -15.77 5.71
N GLY A 104 8.14 -14.85 6.63
CA GLY A 104 8.99 -14.52 7.78
C GLY A 104 10.22 -13.67 7.43
N LEU A 105 10.28 -13.10 6.23
CA LEU A 105 11.39 -12.25 5.78
C LEU A 105 11.05 -10.77 6.01
N MET A 106 12.08 -9.95 6.16
CA MET A 106 11.89 -8.50 6.22
C MET A 106 11.56 -7.94 4.82
N PRO A 107 10.78 -6.84 4.75
CA PRO A 107 10.54 -6.11 3.51
C PRO A 107 11.85 -5.67 2.85
N ASP A 108 11.85 -5.67 1.53
CA ASP A 108 12.98 -5.25 0.69
C ASP A 108 12.67 -3.90 0.06
N LEU A 109 13.10 -2.84 0.71
CA LEU A 109 12.82 -1.47 0.27
C LEU A 109 13.62 -1.07 -0.99
N ASP A 110 14.68 -1.81 -1.33
CA ASP A 110 15.52 -1.57 -2.51
C ASP A 110 14.96 -2.25 -3.78
N LEU A 111 13.92 -3.08 -3.63
CA LEU A 111 13.25 -3.72 -4.75
C LEU A 111 12.73 -2.66 -5.74
N LYS A 112 13.17 -2.74 -6.98
CA LYS A 112 12.71 -1.81 -8.04
C LYS A 112 11.28 -2.12 -8.45
N PRO A 113 10.39 -1.11 -8.62
CA PRO A 113 8.99 -1.32 -8.98
C PRO A 113 8.78 -2.16 -10.25
N TRP A 114 9.59 -1.96 -11.28
CA TRP A 114 9.50 -2.73 -12.53
C TRP A 114 9.88 -4.22 -12.33
N LYS A 115 10.81 -4.53 -11.40
CA LYS A 115 11.13 -5.92 -11.04
C LYS A 115 9.97 -6.56 -10.31
N ALA A 116 9.38 -5.84 -9.34
CA ALA A 116 8.21 -6.30 -8.61
C ALA A 116 7.05 -6.62 -9.57
N PHE A 117 6.77 -5.73 -10.53
CA PHE A 117 5.74 -5.94 -11.54
C PHE A 117 5.98 -7.19 -12.39
N ARG A 118 7.23 -7.39 -12.83
CA ARG A 118 7.60 -8.58 -13.62
C ARG A 118 7.46 -9.88 -12.81
N GLU A 119 7.83 -9.87 -11.54
CA GLU A 119 7.70 -11.03 -10.66
C GLU A 119 6.23 -11.35 -10.38
N ASP A 120 5.42 -10.34 -10.07
CA ASP A 120 4.00 -10.47 -9.81
C ASP A 120 3.26 -11.02 -11.04
N THR A 121 3.51 -10.48 -12.23
CA THR A 121 2.94 -10.98 -13.48
C THR A 121 3.28 -12.46 -13.74
N LYS A 122 4.52 -12.88 -13.47
CA LYS A 122 4.93 -14.28 -13.62
C LYS A 122 4.22 -15.20 -12.62
N GLU A 123 4.03 -14.76 -11.39
CA GLU A 123 3.33 -15.51 -10.36
C GLU A 123 1.85 -15.68 -10.72
N ASP A 124 1.20 -14.61 -11.20
CA ASP A 124 -0.18 -14.64 -11.66
C ASP A 124 -0.38 -15.57 -12.86
N GLN A 125 0.54 -15.57 -13.83
CA GLN A 125 0.51 -16.49 -14.96
C GLN A 125 0.57 -17.97 -14.49
N LYS A 126 1.52 -18.29 -13.60
CA LYS A 126 1.65 -19.64 -13.03
C LYS A 126 0.40 -20.06 -12.24
N ALA A 127 -0.18 -19.13 -11.47
CA ALA A 127 -1.40 -19.40 -10.72
C ALA A 127 -2.58 -19.67 -11.67
N THR A 128 -2.69 -18.90 -12.75
CA THR A 128 -3.72 -19.08 -13.79
C THR A 128 -3.57 -20.40 -14.50
N GLU A 129 -2.36 -20.81 -14.88
CA GLU A 129 -2.10 -22.11 -15.50
C GLU A 129 -2.47 -23.27 -14.57
N LYS A 130 -2.08 -23.17 -13.29
CA LYS A 130 -2.44 -24.16 -12.29
C LYS A 130 -3.95 -24.30 -12.12
N TYR A 131 -4.66 -23.17 -12.09
CA TYR A 131 -6.13 -23.15 -11.99
C TYR A 131 -6.82 -23.78 -13.21
N LYS A 132 -6.34 -23.48 -14.43
CA LYS A 132 -6.84 -24.09 -15.66
C LYS A 132 -6.68 -25.60 -15.63
N ASN A 133 -5.50 -26.08 -15.24
CA ASN A 133 -5.22 -27.53 -15.18
C ASN A 133 -6.03 -28.24 -14.10
N PHE A 134 -6.40 -27.56 -13.02
CA PHE A 134 -7.25 -28.12 -11.95
C PHE A 134 -8.70 -28.30 -12.42
N ASN A 135 -9.24 -27.40 -13.25
CA ASN A 135 -10.63 -27.45 -13.72
C ASN A 135 -10.83 -28.31 -14.99
N LEU A 136 -9.75 -28.84 -15.58
CA LEU A 136 -9.82 -29.69 -16.77
C LEU A 136 -9.71 -31.20 -16.45
N ASN A 137 -9.51 -31.55 -15.17
CA ASN A 137 -9.54 -32.92 -14.64
C ASN A 137 -10.74 -33.11 -13.71
#